data_c1139cac2ce2a8f313e349d105c7d97a
#
_entry.id   c1139cac2ce2a8f313e349d105c7d97a
#
_cell.length_a   1.000
_cell.length_b   1.000
_cell.length_c   1.000
_cell.angle_alpha   90.00
_cell.angle_beta   90.00
_cell.angle_gamma   90.00
#
_symmetry.space_group_name_H-M   'P 1'
#
loop_
_entity.id
_entity.type
_entity.pdbx_description
1 polymer ?
#
loop_
_entity_poly.entity_id
_entity_poly.type
_entity_poly.pdbx_seq_one_letter_code
_entity_poly.pdbx_strand_id
1 'polypeptide(L)'
;PTNKKGLGGIINSAHLESDIRDLGITSATINICPVLFMHATKQADDIEHQYNGKTYYFSKSFIENNLDTPLKIAAKYNVAVAGIILIHPESTAGTDPTIASILQHPDYNAQGTYTMPNMTNIESTSYYAAILDFLAQRYCQKEMRITHWIMHNEIDGAINWVNMGNVEVATFMETYMRSVRMCYNIVHQYDQNARVYIPFTHGWTKAAGGGWYNVTDMLDMLNSYSKAEGDFFWAPACHSYPEQLGNPKVWNDANATFSMNTQFVSLKNLEVLNK
;
A
#
# COMPACT_ATOMS: atom_id res chain seq x y z
N PRO A 1 17.57 7.03 5.28
CA PRO A 1 17.47 8.50 5.21
C PRO A 1 18.46 9.19 6.13
N THR A 2 19.02 10.31 5.67
CA THR A 2 19.98 11.10 6.50
C THR A 2 19.27 12.02 7.49
N ASN A 3 17.97 12.20 7.35
CA ASN A 3 17.10 12.93 8.28
C ASN A 3 15.70 12.30 8.28
N LYS A 4 14.74 12.90 9.02
CA LYS A 4 13.35 12.43 9.16
C LYS A 4 12.34 13.23 8.32
N LYS A 5 12.81 13.99 7.33
CA LYS A 5 11.89 14.76 6.47
C LYS A 5 11.36 13.87 5.36
N GLY A 6 10.05 13.72 5.31
CA GLY A 6 9.33 12.95 4.30
C GLY A 6 8.27 13.79 3.59
N LEU A 7 7.96 13.40 2.36
CA LEU A 7 6.89 13.98 1.56
C LEU A 7 5.87 12.88 1.21
N GLY A 8 4.63 13.06 1.64
CA GLY A 8 3.56 12.11 1.36
C GLY A 8 2.93 12.34 -0.01
N GLY A 9 2.74 11.25 -0.78
CA GLY A 9 2.00 11.28 -2.04
C GLY A 9 2.65 12.13 -3.13
N ILE A 10 3.92 11.85 -3.48
CA ILE A 10 4.57 12.58 -4.58
C ILE A 10 3.85 12.35 -5.91
N ILE A 11 3.68 13.42 -6.65
CA ILE A 11 3.06 13.43 -7.98
C ILE A 11 3.94 14.21 -8.95
N ASN A 12 3.76 14.02 -10.24
CA ASN A 12 4.38 14.85 -11.25
C ASN A 12 3.79 16.28 -11.19
N SER A 13 4.55 17.20 -10.63
CA SER A 13 4.19 18.61 -10.52
C SER A 13 5.38 19.50 -10.84
N ALA A 14 5.12 20.74 -11.25
CA ALA A 14 6.15 21.71 -11.57
C ALA A 14 7.08 22.04 -10.37
N HIS A 15 6.65 21.76 -9.15
CA HIS A 15 7.38 22.10 -7.93
C HIS A 15 8.05 20.88 -7.26
N LEU A 16 7.76 19.64 -7.68
CA LEU A 16 8.25 18.45 -7.01
C LEU A 16 9.78 18.45 -6.82
N GLU A 17 10.51 18.80 -7.87
CA GLU A 17 11.98 18.79 -7.82
C GLU A 17 12.53 19.87 -6.89
N SER A 18 11.97 21.08 -6.94
CA SER A 18 12.35 22.18 -6.04
C SER A 18 11.99 21.85 -4.59
N ASP A 19 10.82 21.28 -4.34
CA ASP A 19 10.38 20.93 -3.00
C ASP A 19 11.29 19.86 -2.37
N ILE A 20 11.65 18.83 -3.12
CA ILE A 20 12.57 17.79 -2.65
C ILE A 20 13.93 18.40 -2.29
N ARG A 21 14.48 19.22 -3.17
CA ARG A 21 15.80 19.85 -2.99
C ARG A 21 15.80 20.87 -1.83
N ASP A 22 14.89 21.81 -1.86
CA ASP A 22 14.90 22.99 -0.99
C ASP A 22 14.47 22.65 0.45
N LEU A 23 13.57 21.66 0.60
CA LEU A 23 13.18 21.13 1.92
C LEU A 23 14.11 20.05 2.44
N GLY A 24 15.01 19.53 1.61
CA GLY A 24 15.94 18.45 2.00
C GLY A 24 15.20 17.15 2.31
N ILE A 25 14.25 16.77 1.45
CA ILE A 25 13.44 15.56 1.60
C ILE A 25 14.34 14.32 1.39
N THR A 26 14.22 13.33 2.28
CA THR A 26 14.99 12.07 2.21
C THR A 26 14.13 10.83 2.11
N SER A 27 12.81 10.96 2.29
CA SER A 27 11.84 9.88 2.08
C SER A 27 10.57 10.41 1.45
N ALA A 28 9.88 9.58 0.69
CA ALA A 28 8.61 9.94 0.07
C ALA A 28 7.68 8.73 -0.08
N THR A 29 6.38 8.97 -0.25
CA THR A 29 5.44 7.94 -0.69
C THR A 29 4.90 8.28 -2.07
N ILE A 30 4.51 7.25 -2.83
CA ILE A 30 3.78 7.38 -4.09
C ILE A 30 2.61 6.40 -4.10
N ASN A 31 1.41 6.87 -4.45
CA ASN A 31 0.25 6.01 -4.62
C ASN A 31 0.28 5.34 -5.99
N ILE A 32 0.06 4.04 -6.04
CA ILE A 32 0.05 3.22 -7.24
C ILE A 32 -1.32 2.55 -7.34
N CYS A 33 -2.11 2.99 -8.30
CA CYS A 33 -3.50 2.56 -8.51
C CYS A 33 -3.62 1.84 -9.85
N PRO A 34 -3.35 0.53 -9.94
CA PRO A 34 -3.23 -0.20 -11.21
C PRO A 34 -4.43 -0.12 -12.13
N VAL A 35 -5.64 -0.06 -11.58
CA VAL A 35 -6.88 0.06 -12.36
C VAL A 35 -6.94 1.34 -13.21
N LEU A 36 -6.14 2.37 -12.89
CA LEU A 36 -6.08 3.63 -13.64
C LEU A 36 -5.17 3.55 -14.88
N PHE A 37 -4.34 2.52 -14.98
CA PHE A 37 -3.35 2.44 -16.06
C PHE A 37 -3.20 1.04 -16.68
N MET A 38 -4.06 0.10 -16.33
CA MET A 38 -4.12 -1.21 -16.96
C MET A 38 -5.31 -1.29 -17.91
N HIS A 39 -5.13 -1.92 -19.06
CA HIS A 39 -6.17 -2.13 -20.05
C HIS A 39 -6.43 -3.63 -20.28
N ALA A 40 -7.69 -4.00 -20.44
CA ALA A 40 -8.08 -5.37 -20.79
C ALA A 40 -7.74 -5.71 -22.25
N THR A 41 -7.79 -4.71 -23.11
CA THR A 41 -7.49 -4.82 -24.53
C THR A 41 -6.38 -3.82 -24.90
N LYS A 42 -5.40 -4.27 -25.67
CA LYS A 42 -4.25 -3.43 -26.10
C LYS A 42 -4.71 -2.11 -26.74
N GLN A 43 -4.18 -1.02 -26.22
CA GLN A 43 -4.25 0.30 -26.83
C GLN A 43 -2.97 0.60 -27.62
N ALA A 44 -3.00 1.66 -28.46
CA ALA A 44 -1.92 1.94 -29.42
C ALA A 44 -0.53 2.09 -28.77
N ASP A 45 -0.46 2.75 -27.61
CA ASP A 45 0.79 3.10 -26.93
C ASP A 45 1.07 2.25 -25.69
N ASP A 46 0.33 1.14 -25.47
CA ASP A 46 0.50 0.34 -24.27
C ASP A 46 1.86 -0.36 -24.22
N ILE A 47 2.39 -0.41 -23.00
CA ILE A 47 3.49 -1.30 -22.65
C ILE A 47 2.93 -2.71 -22.54
N GLU A 48 3.49 -3.63 -23.33
CA GLU A 48 3.18 -5.05 -23.22
C GLU A 48 4.05 -5.70 -22.15
N HIS A 49 3.43 -6.46 -21.29
CA HIS A 49 4.12 -7.21 -20.24
C HIS A 49 3.73 -8.68 -20.30
N GLN A 50 4.74 -9.55 -20.40
CA GLN A 50 4.54 -10.99 -20.43
C GLN A 50 4.64 -11.57 -19.02
N TYR A 51 3.58 -12.24 -18.57
CA TYR A 51 3.57 -12.94 -17.31
C TYR A 51 2.83 -14.27 -17.42
N ASN A 52 3.46 -15.37 -17.04
CA ASN A 52 2.90 -16.73 -17.09
C ASN A 52 2.22 -17.09 -18.42
N GLY A 53 2.86 -16.72 -19.55
CA GLY A 53 2.38 -17.04 -20.89
C GLY A 53 1.22 -16.19 -21.40
N LYS A 54 0.81 -15.16 -20.66
CA LYS A 54 -0.21 -14.19 -21.07
C LYS A 54 0.40 -12.79 -21.19
N THR A 55 -0.14 -11.99 -22.13
CA THR A 55 0.23 -10.58 -22.31
C THR A 55 -0.75 -9.68 -21.57
N TYR A 56 -0.22 -8.73 -20.83
CA TYR A 56 -0.96 -7.69 -20.11
C TYR A 56 -0.56 -6.32 -20.65
N TYR A 57 -1.46 -5.35 -20.59
CA TYR A 57 -1.33 -4.05 -21.22
C TYR A 57 -1.40 -2.91 -20.22
N PHE A 58 -0.40 -2.03 -20.23
CA PHE A 58 -0.29 -0.92 -19.31
C PHE A 58 -0.12 0.40 -20.05
N SER A 59 -0.91 1.41 -19.73
CA SER A 59 -0.86 2.73 -20.34
C SER A 59 0.51 3.38 -20.19
N LYS A 60 1.27 3.45 -21.29
CA LYS A 60 2.59 4.07 -21.33
C LYS A 60 2.54 5.52 -20.87
N SER A 61 1.61 6.29 -21.41
CA SER A 61 1.48 7.72 -21.10
C SER A 61 1.19 7.96 -19.61
N PHE A 62 0.32 7.15 -19.01
CA PHE A 62 0.04 7.23 -17.57
C PHE A 62 1.30 6.90 -16.75
N ILE A 63 1.95 5.78 -17.06
CA ILE A 63 3.13 5.28 -16.35
C ILE A 63 4.26 6.30 -16.39
N GLU A 64 4.61 6.80 -17.59
CA GLU A 64 5.70 7.75 -17.76
C GLU A 64 5.44 9.07 -17.02
N ASN A 65 4.21 9.56 -17.10
CA ASN A 65 3.86 10.84 -16.49
C ASN A 65 3.65 10.76 -14.98
N ASN A 66 2.92 9.75 -14.49
CA ASN A 66 2.48 9.73 -13.09
C ASN A 66 3.37 8.89 -12.16
N LEU A 67 4.16 7.97 -12.70
CA LEU A 67 5.04 7.11 -11.90
C LEU A 67 6.52 7.34 -12.22
N ASP A 68 6.95 7.21 -13.48
CA ASP A 68 8.36 7.31 -13.85
C ASP A 68 8.93 8.69 -13.52
N THR A 69 8.24 9.75 -13.91
CA THR A 69 8.74 11.13 -13.73
C THR A 69 9.01 11.46 -12.26
N PRO A 70 8.05 11.31 -11.33
CA PRO A 70 8.32 11.56 -9.91
C PRO A 70 9.37 10.62 -9.31
N LEU A 71 9.41 9.35 -9.74
CA LEU A 71 10.42 8.39 -9.25
C LEU A 71 11.84 8.74 -9.75
N LYS A 72 12.00 9.19 -10.99
CA LYS A 72 13.29 9.68 -11.51
C LYS A 72 13.78 10.90 -10.74
N ILE A 73 12.87 11.84 -10.43
CA ILE A 73 13.20 13.00 -9.59
C ILE A 73 13.64 12.54 -8.20
N ALA A 74 12.89 11.64 -7.56
CA ALA A 74 13.24 11.10 -6.26
C ALA A 74 14.62 10.40 -6.27
N ALA A 75 14.90 9.58 -7.29
CA ALA A 75 16.18 8.90 -7.46
C ALA A 75 17.36 9.88 -7.64
N LYS A 76 17.16 10.96 -8.40
CA LYS A 76 18.16 12.02 -8.61
C LYS A 76 18.65 12.63 -7.29
N TYR A 77 17.76 12.75 -6.30
CA TYR A 77 18.08 13.30 -4.98
C TYR A 77 18.28 12.23 -3.90
N ASN A 78 18.40 10.96 -4.29
CA ASN A 78 18.59 9.83 -3.37
C ASN A 78 17.50 9.72 -2.29
N VAL A 79 16.25 10.02 -2.66
CA VAL A 79 15.07 9.90 -1.80
C VAL A 79 14.63 8.44 -1.74
N ALA A 80 14.47 7.90 -0.54
CA ALA A 80 13.89 6.57 -0.35
C ALA A 80 12.37 6.64 -0.59
N VAL A 81 11.86 5.86 -1.56
CA VAL A 81 10.44 5.89 -1.91
C VAL A 81 9.72 4.64 -1.44
N ALA A 82 8.55 4.85 -0.82
CA ALA A 82 7.57 3.82 -0.52
C ALA A 82 6.40 3.89 -1.52
N GLY A 83 6.16 2.80 -2.25
CA GLY A 83 5.00 2.64 -3.15
C GLY A 83 3.83 2.05 -2.38
N ILE A 84 2.69 2.72 -2.40
CA ILE A 84 1.45 2.28 -1.77
C ILE A 84 0.56 1.67 -2.85
N ILE A 85 0.31 0.37 -2.78
CA ILE A 85 -0.51 -0.35 -3.78
C ILE A 85 -1.98 -0.27 -3.37
N LEU A 86 -2.79 0.37 -4.20
CA LEU A 86 -4.21 0.61 -3.93
C LEU A 86 -5.06 0.09 -5.08
N ILE A 87 -6.11 -0.65 -4.78
CA ILE A 87 -7.07 -1.13 -5.79
C ILE A 87 -8.35 -0.32 -5.66
N HIS A 88 -8.60 0.54 -6.65
CA HIS A 88 -9.84 1.28 -6.72
C HIS A 88 -11.01 0.37 -7.13
N PRO A 89 -12.22 0.63 -6.63
CA PRO A 89 -13.40 -0.12 -7.03
C PRO A 89 -13.85 0.22 -8.46
N GLU A 90 -14.68 -0.63 -9.02
CA GLU A 90 -15.26 -0.51 -10.37
C GLU A 90 -16.00 0.83 -10.62
N SER A 91 -16.54 1.41 -9.55
CA SER A 91 -17.22 2.73 -9.61
C SER A 91 -16.28 3.92 -9.83
N THR A 92 -14.96 3.71 -9.82
CA THR A 92 -13.97 4.80 -9.98
C THR A 92 -13.92 5.26 -11.44
N ALA A 93 -14.08 6.54 -11.67
CA ALA A 93 -14.01 7.12 -13.02
C ALA A 93 -12.58 7.02 -13.60
N GLY A 94 -12.49 6.85 -14.91
CA GLY A 94 -11.23 6.80 -15.65
C GLY A 94 -10.53 5.44 -15.61
N THR A 95 -11.20 4.40 -15.12
CA THR A 95 -10.69 3.02 -15.14
C THR A 95 -11.18 2.27 -16.38
N ASP A 96 -10.44 1.22 -16.79
CA ASP A 96 -10.99 0.21 -17.69
C ASP A 96 -12.00 -0.64 -16.87
N PRO A 97 -13.29 -0.66 -17.25
CA PRO A 97 -14.32 -1.33 -16.44
C PRO A 97 -14.09 -2.85 -16.34
N THR A 98 -13.51 -3.47 -17.35
CA THR A 98 -13.19 -4.91 -17.33
C THR A 98 -12.08 -5.18 -16.31
N ILE A 99 -11.03 -4.38 -16.30
CA ILE A 99 -9.92 -4.51 -15.34
C ILE A 99 -10.41 -4.24 -13.91
N ALA A 100 -11.21 -3.18 -13.74
CA ALA A 100 -11.75 -2.84 -12.43
C ALA A 100 -12.63 -3.98 -11.87
N SER A 101 -13.50 -4.56 -12.69
CA SER A 101 -14.34 -5.70 -12.34
C SER A 101 -13.53 -6.96 -12.01
N ILE A 102 -12.45 -7.24 -12.76
CA ILE A 102 -11.57 -8.38 -12.50
C ILE A 102 -10.86 -8.24 -11.14
N LEU A 103 -10.40 -7.03 -10.81
CA LEU A 103 -9.57 -6.78 -9.63
C LEU A 103 -10.37 -6.49 -8.37
N GLN A 104 -11.62 -6.04 -8.47
CA GLN A 104 -12.49 -5.78 -7.33
C GLN A 104 -12.88 -7.09 -6.64
N HIS A 105 -12.77 -7.12 -5.30
CA HIS A 105 -13.27 -8.25 -4.53
C HIS A 105 -14.77 -8.43 -4.71
N PRO A 106 -15.29 -9.65 -4.91
CA PRO A 106 -16.73 -9.87 -5.20
C PRO A 106 -17.65 -9.41 -4.06
N ASP A 107 -17.16 -9.41 -2.82
CA ASP A 107 -17.93 -8.96 -1.64
C ASP A 107 -17.73 -7.47 -1.33
N TYR A 108 -17.05 -6.71 -2.21
CA TYR A 108 -16.92 -5.27 -2.05
C TYR A 108 -18.29 -4.60 -1.93
N ASN A 109 -18.40 -3.63 -1.03
CA ASN A 109 -19.59 -2.78 -0.92
C ASN A 109 -19.22 -1.28 -1.01
N ALA A 110 -20.21 -0.44 -1.31
CA ALA A 110 -20.02 0.98 -1.61
C ALA A 110 -19.54 1.85 -0.42
N GLN A 111 -19.27 1.26 0.74
CA GLN A 111 -18.66 1.96 1.89
C GLN A 111 -17.15 2.10 1.72
N GLY A 112 -16.52 1.24 0.90
CA GLY A 112 -15.09 1.23 0.68
C GLY A 112 -14.61 2.31 -0.27
N THR A 113 -13.50 2.98 0.08
CA THR A 113 -12.73 3.82 -0.85
C THR A 113 -11.88 2.96 -1.79
N TYR A 114 -11.31 1.89 -1.24
CA TYR A 114 -10.54 0.88 -1.97
C TYR A 114 -11.11 -0.50 -1.70
N THR A 115 -10.86 -1.43 -2.61
CA THR A 115 -11.24 -2.83 -2.47
C THR A 115 -10.05 -3.72 -2.15
N MET A 116 -10.26 -4.82 -1.45
CA MET A 116 -9.34 -5.94 -1.43
C MET A 116 -9.12 -6.43 -2.87
N PRO A 117 -7.90 -6.75 -3.30
CA PRO A 117 -7.70 -7.38 -4.60
C PRO A 117 -8.45 -8.71 -4.66
N ASN A 118 -9.11 -8.94 -5.78
CA ASN A 118 -9.82 -10.21 -6.01
C ASN A 118 -8.81 -11.34 -6.23
N MET A 119 -8.72 -12.23 -5.27
CA MET A 119 -7.90 -13.45 -5.36
C MET A 119 -8.76 -14.71 -5.18
N THR A 120 -10.06 -14.61 -5.46
CA THR A 120 -11.01 -15.71 -5.30
C THR A 120 -11.01 -16.69 -6.48
N ASN A 121 -10.39 -16.31 -7.60
CA ASN A 121 -10.26 -17.13 -8.80
C ASN A 121 -8.89 -16.94 -9.47
N ILE A 122 -8.54 -17.88 -10.34
CA ILE A 122 -7.23 -17.93 -11.02
C ILE A 122 -7.01 -16.72 -11.92
N GLU A 123 -8.04 -16.28 -12.65
CA GLU A 123 -7.91 -15.16 -13.58
C GLU A 123 -7.55 -13.87 -12.83
N SER A 124 -8.36 -13.48 -11.87
CA SER A 124 -8.15 -12.25 -11.08
C SER A 124 -6.83 -12.29 -10.32
N THR A 125 -6.48 -13.44 -9.73
CA THR A 125 -5.18 -13.65 -9.09
C THR A 125 -4.02 -13.46 -10.07
N SER A 126 -4.16 -13.95 -11.30
CA SER A 126 -3.12 -13.80 -12.35
C SER A 126 -2.96 -12.34 -12.80
N TYR A 127 -4.05 -11.59 -12.91
CA TYR A 127 -4.00 -10.16 -13.21
C TYR A 127 -3.28 -9.39 -12.09
N TYR A 128 -3.63 -9.67 -10.83
CA TYR A 128 -2.98 -9.02 -9.69
C TYR A 128 -1.50 -9.36 -9.59
N ALA A 129 -1.13 -10.62 -9.81
CA ALA A 129 0.27 -11.04 -9.84
C ALA A 129 1.06 -10.37 -10.99
N ALA A 130 0.47 -10.29 -12.20
CA ALA A 130 1.08 -9.63 -13.34
C ALA A 130 1.30 -8.12 -13.11
N ILE A 131 0.39 -7.46 -12.39
CA ILE A 131 0.57 -6.06 -11.96
C ILE A 131 1.79 -5.92 -11.05
N LEU A 132 1.89 -6.76 -10.02
CA LEU A 132 3.01 -6.71 -9.09
C LEU A 132 4.34 -7.02 -9.78
N ASP A 133 4.35 -7.97 -10.71
CA ASP A 133 5.53 -8.32 -11.48
C ASP A 133 5.97 -7.19 -12.42
N PHE A 134 5.03 -6.57 -13.15
CA PHE A 134 5.29 -5.39 -13.97
C PHE A 134 5.89 -4.25 -13.17
N LEU A 135 5.30 -3.94 -12.02
CA LEU A 135 5.77 -2.88 -11.13
C LEU A 135 7.15 -3.20 -10.56
N ALA A 136 7.37 -4.43 -10.12
CA ALA A 136 8.65 -4.87 -9.57
C ALA A 136 9.76 -4.84 -10.63
N GLN A 137 9.51 -5.38 -11.82
CA GLN A 137 10.47 -5.33 -12.94
C GLN A 137 10.87 -3.89 -13.28
N ARG A 138 9.92 -2.96 -13.26
CA ARG A 138 10.16 -1.57 -13.63
C ARG A 138 10.77 -0.75 -12.50
N TYR A 139 10.32 -0.93 -11.26
CA TYR A 139 10.63 -0.05 -10.13
C TYR A 139 11.54 -0.65 -9.06
N CYS A 140 12.12 -1.81 -9.29
CA CYS A 140 13.26 -2.30 -8.52
C CYS A 140 14.60 -1.90 -9.15
N GLN A 141 14.60 -1.01 -10.14
CA GLN A 141 15.77 -0.50 -10.82
C GLN A 141 16.30 0.77 -10.17
N LYS A 142 17.63 0.97 -10.21
CA LYS A 142 18.31 2.07 -9.51
C LYS A 142 17.76 3.47 -9.86
N GLU A 143 17.39 3.66 -11.12
CA GLU A 143 16.97 4.94 -11.69
C GLU A 143 15.55 5.38 -11.25
N MET A 144 14.73 4.44 -10.76
CA MET A 144 13.33 4.68 -10.38
C MET A 144 12.91 3.79 -9.21
N ARG A 145 13.80 3.61 -8.22
CA ARG A 145 13.64 2.56 -7.22
C ARG A 145 12.55 2.85 -6.19
N ILE A 146 11.60 1.92 -6.07
CA ILE A 146 10.73 1.76 -4.91
C ILE A 146 11.43 0.79 -3.95
N THR A 147 11.79 1.27 -2.77
CA THR A 147 12.49 0.48 -1.75
C THR A 147 11.54 -0.19 -0.75
N HIS A 148 10.36 0.39 -0.58
CA HIS A 148 9.36 -0.03 0.39
C HIS A 148 8.01 -0.22 -0.33
N TRP A 149 7.39 -1.37 -0.15
CA TRP A 149 6.13 -1.74 -0.77
C TRP A 149 5.05 -1.82 0.32
N ILE A 150 4.18 -0.83 0.37
CA ILE A 150 3.10 -0.76 1.35
C ILE A 150 1.86 -1.38 0.73
N MET A 151 1.36 -2.45 1.36
CA MET A 151 0.25 -3.22 0.82
C MET A 151 -1.07 -2.67 1.32
N HIS A 152 -1.74 -1.94 0.44
CA HIS A 152 -3.00 -1.24 0.61
C HIS A 152 -2.91 -0.05 1.57
N ASN A 153 -4.02 0.28 2.28
CA ASN A 153 -4.11 1.39 3.22
C ASN A 153 -4.87 0.97 4.46
N GLU A 154 -4.40 1.36 5.64
CA GLU A 154 -5.10 1.28 6.94
C GLU A 154 -5.98 0.02 7.09
N ILE A 155 -5.34 -1.15 7.06
CA ILE A 155 -6.05 -2.44 6.96
C ILE A 155 -6.94 -2.76 8.18
N ASP A 156 -6.68 -2.18 9.32
CA ASP A 156 -7.56 -2.25 10.49
C ASP A 156 -8.90 -1.50 10.26
N GLY A 157 -8.90 -0.50 9.36
CA GLY A 157 -10.09 0.16 8.83
C GLY A 157 -10.63 -0.50 7.56
N ALA A 158 -10.58 -1.83 7.46
CA ALA A 158 -10.83 -2.62 6.26
C ALA A 158 -12.11 -2.23 5.50
N ILE A 159 -13.21 -2.00 6.21
CA ILE A 159 -14.50 -1.65 5.58
C ILE A 159 -14.43 -0.35 4.76
N ASN A 160 -13.49 0.54 5.07
CA ASN A 160 -13.29 1.78 4.34
C ASN A 160 -12.12 1.70 3.36
N TRP A 161 -11.01 1.04 3.74
CA TRP A 161 -9.74 1.19 3.05
C TRP A 161 -9.26 -0.04 2.29
N VAL A 162 -9.80 -1.25 2.59
CA VAL A 162 -9.48 -2.50 1.89
C VAL A 162 -10.73 -3.39 1.90
N ASN A 163 -11.81 -2.88 1.34
CA ASN A 163 -13.14 -3.44 1.51
C ASN A 163 -13.30 -4.78 0.79
N MET A 164 -13.73 -5.78 1.53
CA MET A 164 -14.20 -7.09 1.05
C MET A 164 -15.51 -7.49 1.76
N GLY A 165 -16.37 -6.52 2.03
CA GLY A 165 -17.59 -6.71 2.81
C GLY A 165 -17.33 -6.65 4.33
N ASN A 166 -18.37 -6.91 5.08
CA ASN A 166 -18.30 -6.99 6.53
C ASN A 166 -18.01 -8.44 6.94
N VAL A 167 -16.74 -8.75 7.17
CA VAL A 167 -16.26 -10.09 7.49
C VAL A 167 -15.55 -10.11 8.85
N GLU A 168 -15.43 -11.30 9.42
CA GLU A 168 -14.62 -11.50 10.63
C GLU A 168 -13.14 -11.24 10.34
N VAL A 169 -12.41 -10.72 11.33
CA VAL A 169 -11.00 -10.35 11.20
C VAL A 169 -10.12 -11.51 10.70
N ALA A 170 -10.41 -12.73 11.11
CA ALA A 170 -9.64 -13.90 10.66
C ALA A 170 -9.79 -14.14 9.15
N THR A 171 -11.00 -14.05 8.61
CA THR A 171 -11.28 -14.18 7.16
C THR A 171 -10.60 -13.05 6.38
N PHE A 172 -10.66 -11.83 6.90
CA PHE A 172 -9.96 -10.70 6.31
C PHE A 172 -8.46 -10.94 6.25
N MET A 173 -7.86 -11.33 7.38
CA MET A 173 -6.41 -11.52 7.49
C MET A 173 -5.91 -12.66 6.62
N GLU A 174 -6.65 -13.76 6.49
CA GLU A 174 -6.29 -14.84 5.58
C GLU A 174 -6.17 -14.36 4.14
N THR A 175 -7.16 -13.59 3.65
CA THR A 175 -7.14 -13.03 2.30
C THR A 175 -6.04 -11.98 2.14
N TYR A 176 -5.92 -11.07 3.11
CA TYR A 176 -4.92 -10.01 3.09
C TYR A 176 -3.49 -10.57 3.05
N MET A 177 -3.18 -11.59 3.84
CA MET A 177 -1.86 -12.22 3.88
C MET A 177 -1.45 -12.83 2.55
N ARG A 178 -2.39 -13.35 1.76
CA ARG A 178 -2.10 -13.82 0.38
C ARG A 178 -1.57 -12.69 -0.50
N SER A 179 -2.20 -11.51 -0.42
CA SER A 179 -1.77 -10.31 -1.14
C SER A 179 -0.37 -9.86 -0.73
N VAL A 180 -0.10 -9.78 0.57
CA VAL A 180 1.20 -9.39 1.12
C VAL A 180 2.30 -10.37 0.71
N ARG A 181 2.07 -11.66 0.86
CA ARG A 181 3.02 -12.73 0.51
C ARG A 181 3.30 -12.77 -0.99
N MET A 182 2.27 -12.55 -1.81
CA MET A 182 2.44 -12.45 -3.27
C MET A 182 3.36 -11.28 -3.63
N CYS A 183 3.14 -10.11 -3.05
CA CYS A 183 4.01 -8.96 -3.25
C CYS A 183 5.44 -9.27 -2.81
N TYR A 184 5.64 -9.80 -1.60
CA TYR A 184 6.95 -10.17 -1.10
C TYR A 184 7.69 -11.12 -2.05
N ASN A 185 7.05 -12.20 -2.46
CA ASN A 185 7.67 -13.19 -3.34
C ASN A 185 8.04 -12.63 -4.72
N ILE A 186 7.19 -11.75 -5.28
CA ILE A 186 7.43 -11.16 -6.59
C ILE A 186 8.53 -10.11 -6.52
N VAL A 187 8.46 -9.15 -5.60
CA VAL A 187 9.44 -8.06 -5.56
C VAL A 187 10.85 -8.56 -5.23
N HIS A 188 10.97 -9.62 -4.43
CA HIS A 188 12.26 -10.22 -4.09
C HIS A 188 12.93 -10.97 -5.26
N GLN A 189 12.22 -11.26 -6.34
CA GLN A 189 12.84 -11.76 -7.57
C GLN A 189 13.67 -10.68 -8.27
N TYR A 190 13.33 -9.41 -8.08
CA TYR A 190 13.98 -8.25 -8.71
C TYR A 190 14.88 -7.47 -7.76
N ASP A 191 14.54 -7.39 -6.48
CA ASP A 191 15.33 -6.69 -5.45
C ASP A 191 15.21 -7.39 -4.10
N GLN A 192 16.22 -8.14 -3.72
CA GLN A 192 16.28 -8.86 -2.44
C GLN A 192 16.32 -7.92 -1.21
N ASN A 193 16.56 -6.62 -1.41
CA ASN A 193 16.53 -5.62 -0.36
C ASN A 193 15.20 -4.86 -0.29
N ALA A 194 14.26 -5.15 -1.19
CA ALA A 194 12.90 -4.60 -1.10
C ALA A 194 12.24 -5.02 0.21
N ARG A 195 11.44 -4.14 0.78
CA ARG A 195 10.73 -4.40 2.03
C ARG A 195 9.25 -4.25 1.85
N VAL A 196 8.49 -5.16 2.44
CA VAL A 196 7.02 -5.13 2.40
C VAL A 196 6.50 -4.65 3.74
N TYR A 197 5.56 -3.70 3.68
CA TYR A 197 4.98 -3.05 4.85
C TYR A 197 3.47 -3.22 4.90
N ILE A 198 2.96 -3.26 6.11
CA ILE A 198 1.56 -3.46 6.44
C ILE A 198 1.05 -2.19 7.10
N PRO A 199 0.14 -1.45 6.46
CA PRO A 199 -0.32 -0.15 6.95
C PRO A 199 -1.45 -0.29 7.97
N PHE A 200 -1.28 0.40 9.11
CA PHE A 200 -2.25 0.48 10.18
C PHE A 200 -2.57 1.93 10.52
N THR A 201 -3.75 2.17 11.06
CA THR A 201 -4.10 3.45 11.69
C THR A 201 -3.39 3.61 13.04
N HIS A 202 -3.79 4.62 13.79
CA HIS A 202 -3.35 4.85 15.17
C HIS A 202 -4.08 3.98 16.21
N GLY A 203 -5.12 3.22 15.82
CA GLY A 203 -5.81 2.26 16.70
C GLY A 203 -4.85 1.16 17.14
N TRP A 204 -4.80 0.84 18.43
CA TRP A 204 -3.89 -0.18 18.95
C TRP A 204 -4.66 -1.32 19.61
N THR A 205 -4.99 -1.21 20.91
CA THR A 205 -5.88 -2.18 21.57
C THR A 205 -7.36 -1.83 21.44
N LYS A 206 -7.66 -0.69 20.81
CA LYS A 206 -9.01 -0.23 20.50
C LYS A 206 -9.07 0.21 19.04
N ALA A 207 -10.06 -0.26 18.32
CA ALA A 207 -10.31 0.15 16.95
C ALA A 207 -10.53 1.66 16.85
N ALA A 208 -9.93 2.30 15.84
CA ALA A 208 -10.03 3.74 15.63
C ALA A 208 -11.40 4.18 15.06
N GLY A 209 -12.18 3.26 14.48
CA GLY A 209 -13.50 3.52 13.92
C GLY A 209 -14.52 2.42 14.20
N GLY A 210 -15.78 2.70 13.97
CA GLY A 210 -16.86 1.72 14.10
C GLY A 210 -16.77 0.65 13.00
N GLY A 211 -16.85 -0.63 13.39
CA GLY A 211 -16.69 -1.75 12.45
C GLY A 211 -15.26 -2.01 12.00
N TRP A 212 -14.28 -1.38 12.64
CA TRP A 212 -12.85 -1.60 12.39
C TRP A 212 -12.29 -2.64 13.34
N TYR A 213 -11.10 -3.16 13.01
CA TYR A 213 -10.40 -4.15 13.81
C TYR A 213 -9.39 -3.51 14.79
N ASN A 214 -8.97 -4.28 15.80
CA ASN A 214 -7.86 -3.87 16.66
C ASN A 214 -6.53 -4.20 15.98
N VAL A 215 -5.59 -3.29 15.99
CA VAL A 215 -4.27 -3.49 15.38
C VAL A 215 -3.49 -4.61 16.07
N THR A 216 -3.55 -4.70 17.40
CA THR A 216 -2.87 -5.77 18.16
C THR A 216 -3.36 -7.16 17.76
N ASP A 217 -4.67 -7.36 17.59
CA ASP A 217 -5.23 -8.65 17.20
C ASP A 217 -4.76 -9.04 15.78
N MET A 218 -4.70 -8.07 14.87
CA MET A 218 -4.21 -8.28 13.52
C MET A 218 -2.71 -8.60 13.48
N LEU A 219 -1.89 -7.95 14.31
CA LEU A 219 -0.45 -8.23 14.41
C LEU A 219 -0.19 -9.64 14.94
N ASP A 220 -0.96 -10.10 15.92
CA ASP A 220 -0.86 -11.47 16.44
C ASP A 220 -1.24 -12.52 15.37
N MET A 221 -2.29 -12.24 14.58
CA MET A 221 -2.66 -13.06 13.44
C MET A 221 -1.58 -13.09 12.36
N LEU A 222 -1.04 -11.92 11.99
CA LEU A 222 0.07 -11.79 11.03
C LEU A 222 1.27 -12.65 11.43
N ASN A 223 1.69 -12.54 12.68
CA ASN A 223 2.78 -13.33 13.23
C ASN A 223 2.48 -14.84 13.17
N SER A 224 1.25 -15.22 13.47
CA SER A 224 0.82 -16.62 13.44
C SER A 224 0.80 -17.19 12.02
N TYR A 225 0.19 -16.48 11.06
CA TYR A 225 0.17 -16.88 9.64
C TYR A 225 1.58 -16.91 9.04
N SER A 226 2.40 -15.89 9.31
CA SER A 226 3.78 -15.84 8.84
C SER A 226 4.55 -17.08 9.26
N LYS A 227 4.48 -17.46 10.54
CA LYS A 227 5.17 -18.65 11.05
C LYS A 227 4.62 -19.97 10.51
N ALA A 228 3.30 -20.08 10.36
CA ALA A 228 2.67 -21.30 9.88
C ALA A 228 2.92 -21.60 8.40
N GLU A 229 2.98 -20.57 7.59
CA GLU A 229 3.05 -20.66 6.12
C GLU A 229 4.45 -20.44 5.54
N GLY A 230 5.47 -20.33 6.36
CA GLY A 230 6.83 -19.94 6.02
C GLY A 230 7.05 -18.44 6.29
N ASP A 231 7.99 -18.19 7.21
CA ASP A 231 8.28 -16.83 7.67
C ASP A 231 8.90 -15.98 6.56
N PHE A 232 8.56 -14.70 6.57
CA PHE A 232 9.11 -13.71 5.66
C PHE A 232 9.23 -12.35 6.37
N PHE A 233 10.10 -11.49 5.89
CA PHE A 233 10.33 -10.21 6.53
C PHE A 233 9.23 -9.20 6.14
N TRP A 234 8.47 -8.75 7.11
CA TRP A 234 7.50 -7.66 7.00
C TRP A 234 7.66 -6.67 8.16
N ALA A 235 7.13 -5.47 8.01
CA ALA A 235 7.13 -4.46 9.07
C ALA A 235 5.83 -3.64 9.05
N PRO A 236 5.39 -3.09 10.20
CA PRO A 236 4.25 -2.19 10.23
C PRO A 236 4.59 -0.82 9.64
N ALA A 237 3.63 -0.21 8.94
CA ALA A 237 3.62 1.19 8.51
C ALA A 237 2.47 1.90 9.24
N CYS A 238 2.75 2.42 10.43
CA CYS A 238 1.72 2.99 11.28
C CYS A 238 1.44 4.45 10.92
N HIS A 239 0.17 4.79 10.75
CA HIS A 239 -0.33 6.15 10.60
C HIS A 239 -0.64 6.72 11.99
N SER A 240 0.40 7.14 12.71
CA SER A 240 0.32 7.58 14.10
C SER A 240 -0.28 8.98 14.23
N TYR A 241 -1.50 9.16 13.74
CA TYR A 241 -2.25 10.41 13.84
C TYR A 241 -2.61 10.74 15.31
N PRO A 242 -2.96 12.02 15.61
CA PRO A 242 -3.59 12.36 16.88
C PRO A 242 -4.86 11.53 17.11
N GLU A 243 -5.19 11.24 18.35
CA GLU A 243 -6.44 10.54 18.74
C GLU A 243 -7.68 11.22 18.12
N GLN A 244 -7.64 12.55 18.03
CA GLN A 244 -8.61 13.35 17.29
C GLN A 244 -7.90 14.02 16.12
N LEU A 245 -8.16 13.58 14.89
CA LEU A 245 -7.46 14.07 13.67
C LEU A 245 -7.45 15.60 13.53
N GLY A 246 -8.49 16.29 13.98
CA GLY A 246 -8.57 17.75 13.96
C GLY A 246 -7.77 18.46 15.06
N ASN A 247 -7.17 17.73 16.01
CA ASN A 247 -6.41 18.30 17.12
C ASN A 247 -4.93 17.93 17.02
N PRO A 248 -4.05 18.84 16.52
CA PRO A 248 -2.64 18.55 16.36
C PRO A 248 -1.85 18.45 17.69
N LYS A 249 -2.47 18.76 18.83
CA LYS A 249 -1.85 18.75 20.16
C LYS A 249 -1.76 17.33 20.72
N VAL A 250 -0.95 16.47 20.09
CA VAL A 250 -0.82 15.05 20.43
C VAL A 250 -0.46 14.80 21.88
N TRP A 251 0.21 15.73 22.56
CA TRP A 251 0.52 15.63 24.00
C TRP A 251 -0.73 15.60 24.91
N ASN A 252 -1.88 16.02 24.37
CA ASN A 252 -3.18 15.96 25.08
C ASN A 252 -3.93 14.65 24.83
N ASP A 253 -3.43 13.75 23.97
CA ASP A 253 -4.08 12.47 23.68
C ASP A 253 -4.12 11.62 24.97
N ALA A 254 -5.30 11.57 25.60
CA ALA A 254 -5.48 10.96 26.91
C ALA A 254 -5.34 9.44 26.87
N ASN A 255 -5.78 8.82 25.75
CA ASN A 255 -5.77 7.37 25.56
C ASN A 255 -4.49 6.86 24.86
N ALA A 256 -3.56 7.75 24.51
CA ALA A 256 -2.22 7.41 24.05
C ALA A 256 -1.26 7.39 25.27
N THR A 257 -1.12 6.22 25.89
CA THR A 257 -0.26 5.96 27.04
C THR A 257 1.03 5.25 26.65
N PHE A 258 2.04 5.22 27.52
CA PHE A 258 3.34 4.56 27.26
C PHE A 258 3.33 3.05 27.55
N SER A 259 2.16 2.47 27.77
CA SER A 259 1.94 1.04 28.00
C SER A 259 1.68 0.30 26.69
N MET A 260 2.04 -0.98 26.61
CA MET A 260 1.60 -1.87 25.52
C MET A 260 0.07 -2.04 25.45
N ASN A 261 -0.64 -1.80 26.56
CA ASN A 261 -2.10 -1.82 26.62
C ASN A 261 -2.72 -0.45 26.30
N THR A 262 -1.98 0.46 25.66
CA THR A 262 -2.52 1.74 25.20
C THR A 262 -3.67 1.54 24.21
N GLN A 263 -4.66 2.43 24.21
CA GLN A 263 -5.75 2.34 23.23
C GLN A 263 -5.29 2.81 21.84
N PHE A 264 -4.44 3.84 21.81
CA PHE A 264 -3.96 4.43 20.55
C PHE A 264 -2.44 4.65 20.58
N VAL A 265 -1.82 4.56 19.39
CA VAL A 265 -0.42 4.95 19.17
C VAL A 265 -0.40 6.19 18.29
N SER A 266 -0.15 7.33 18.90
CA SER A 266 0.02 8.62 18.22
C SER A 266 1.47 9.09 18.28
N LEU A 267 1.78 10.25 17.73
CA LEU A 267 3.11 10.85 17.85
C LEU A 267 3.56 11.08 19.32
N LYS A 268 2.64 10.99 20.29
CA LYS A 268 2.93 11.14 21.72
C LYS A 268 3.72 9.94 22.28
N ASN A 269 3.42 8.72 21.81
CA ASN A 269 3.86 7.47 22.42
C ASN A 269 4.42 6.46 21.40
N LEU A 270 5.10 6.94 20.36
CA LEU A 270 5.69 6.10 19.29
C LEU A 270 6.60 5.00 19.80
N GLU A 271 7.22 5.16 20.99
CA GLU A 271 8.06 4.14 21.60
C GLU A 271 7.33 2.83 21.93
N VAL A 272 6.00 2.83 21.97
CA VAL A 272 5.21 1.61 22.10
C VAL A 272 5.47 0.66 20.92
N LEU A 273 5.72 1.19 19.73
CA LEU A 273 6.04 0.39 18.54
C LEU A 273 7.41 -0.30 18.61
N ASN A 274 8.27 0.08 19.54
CA ASN A 274 9.62 -0.50 19.73
C ASN A 274 9.67 -1.57 20.84
N LYS A 275 8.55 -1.86 21.48
CA LYS A 275 8.46 -2.86 22.55
C LYS A 275 8.01 -4.22 22.03
#